data_0d6accf6d9162c1d0dd7e6a8dcd9417a
#
_entry.id   0d6accf6d9162c1d0dd7e6a8dcd9417a
#
_cell.length_a   1.000
_cell.length_b   1.000
_cell.length_c   1.000
_cell.angle_alpha   90.00
_cell.angle_beta   90.00
_cell.angle_gamma   90.00
#
_symmetry.space_group_name_H-M   'P 1'
#
loop_
_entity.id
_entity.type
_entity.pdbx_description
1 polymer ?
#
loop_
_entity_poly.entity_id
_entity_poly.type
_entity_poly.pdbx_seq_one_letter_code
_entity_poly.pdbx_strand_id
1 'polypeptide(L)'
;MAIVKATYTKSSAGAKASIRYIEHRPGKDGEKITRNLFGIDGLMGRYAAYRMIDEAEQGSFFYRFAISPDPKGEDTKRDLFLREITEKTMQSLEDRFKKPLQWVAVEHDDHAPHRHVHVLAIVPGRLQVQDFQALRQTATESAVEQRKHRDLIQEQMRTKGEEAQWELQR
;
A
#
# COMPACT_ATOMS: atom_id res chain seq x y z
N MET A 1 0.91 -5.91 -14.01
CA MET A 1 -0.09 -4.90 -13.58
C MET A 1 -0.46 -5.15 -12.13
N ALA A 2 -0.41 -4.12 -11.31
CA ALA A 2 -0.78 -4.19 -9.90
C ALA A 2 -2.22 -4.69 -9.70
N ILE A 3 -2.44 -5.42 -8.62
CA ILE A 3 -3.75 -5.88 -8.20
C ILE A 3 -4.28 -4.92 -7.13
N VAL A 4 -5.49 -4.42 -7.33
CA VAL A 4 -6.25 -3.68 -6.31
C VAL A 4 -7.59 -4.38 -6.14
N LYS A 5 -7.81 -4.96 -4.95
CA LYS A 5 -9.07 -5.60 -4.57
C LYS A 5 -9.64 -4.88 -3.36
N ALA A 6 -10.95 -4.83 -3.24
CA ALA A 6 -11.57 -4.28 -2.04
C ALA A 6 -12.88 -4.96 -1.69
N THR A 7 -13.17 -4.93 -0.41
CA THR A 7 -14.49 -5.18 0.17
C THR A 7 -14.84 -4.01 1.08
N TYR A 8 -16.10 -3.85 1.46
CA TYR A 8 -16.50 -2.80 2.38
C TYR A 8 -17.45 -3.29 3.46
N THR A 9 -17.50 -2.51 4.53
CA THR A 9 -18.53 -2.60 5.56
C THR A 9 -19.04 -1.18 5.89
N LYS A 10 -20.25 -1.09 6.42
CA LYS A 10 -20.79 0.15 6.99
C LYS A 10 -20.76 0.14 8.53
N SER A 11 -20.27 -0.95 9.11
CA SER A 11 -20.17 -1.13 10.55
C SER A 11 -18.83 -0.63 11.09
N SER A 12 -18.86 0.30 12.03
CA SER A 12 -17.66 0.74 12.76
C SER A 12 -16.98 -0.41 13.50
N ALA A 13 -17.76 -1.32 14.10
CA ALA A 13 -17.21 -2.50 14.76
C ALA A 13 -16.49 -3.42 13.77
N GLY A 14 -17.07 -3.63 12.57
CA GLY A 14 -16.44 -4.40 11.49
C GLY A 14 -15.17 -3.75 10.98
N ALA A 15 -15.13 -2.42 10.86
CA ALA A 15 -13.95 -1.67 10.48
C ALA A 15 -12.81 -1.80 11.51
N LYS A 16 -13.13 -1.63 12.80
CA LYS A 16 -12.16 -1.82 13.90
C LYS A 16 -11.62 -3.25 13.98
N ALA A 17 -12.49 -4.25 13.79
CA ALA A 17 -12.07 -5.64 13.71
C ALA A 17 -11.11 -5.90 12.53
N SER A 18 -11.33 -5.23 11.41
CA SER A 18 -10.43 -5.30 10.25
C SER A 18 -9.05 -4.74 10.55
N ILE A 19 -8.95 -3.58 11.23
CA ILE A 19 -7.67 -3.01 11.66
C ILE A 19 -6.92 -4.01 12.54
N ARG A 20 -7.58 -4.54 13.56
CA ARG A 20 -6.96 -5.50 14.48
C ARG A 20 -6.49 -6.76 13.75
N TYR A 21 -7.27 -7.24 12.78
CA TYR A 21 -6.89 -8.39 11.97
C TYR A 21 -5.63 -8.12 11.14
N ILE A 22 -5.57 -7.01 10.40
CA ILE A 22 -4.40 -6.72 9.54
C ILE A 22 -3.13 -6.42 10.35
N GLU A 23 -3.27 -5.84 11.55
CA GLU A 23 -2.15 -5.57 12.46
C GLU A 23 -1.58 -6.85 13.06
N HIS A 24 -2.44 -7.81 13.43
CA HIS A 24 -2.06 -9.02 14.18
C HIS A 24 -2.22 -10.33 13.43
N ARG A 25 -2.47 -10.28 12.12
CA ARG A 25 -2.56 -11.52 11.33
C ARG A 25 -1.32 -12.37 11.57
N PRO A 26 -1.48 -13.66 11.99
CA PRO A 26 -0.36 -14.55 12.25
C PRO A 26 0.57 -14.67 11.05
N GLY A 27 1.84 -14.91 11.26
CA GLY A 27 2.85 -15.20 10.26
C GLY A 27 2.62 -16.54 9.56
N LYS A 28 3.47 -16.88 8.59
CA LYS A 28 3.33 -18.08 7.73
C LYS A 28 3.27 -19.37 8.56
N ASP A 29 3.99 -19.43 9.64
CA ASP A 29 4.09 -20.58 10.54
C ASP A 29 3.19 -20.46 11.80
N GLY A 30 2.22 -19.52 11.76
CA GLY A 30 1.30 -19.27 12.86
C GLY A 30 1.87 -18.44 14.00
N GLU A 31 3.07 -17.88 13.84
CA GLU A 31 3.71 -17.02 14.82
C GLU A 31 2.91 -15.72 15.03
N LYS A 32 2.92 -15.22 16.27
CA LYS A 32 2.29 -13.94 16.61
C LYS A 32 3.15 -12.79 16.10
N ILE A 33 2.59 -12.00 15.21
CA ILE A 33 3.24 -10.81 14.64
C ILE A 33 2.38 -9.58 14.96
N THR A 34 3.03 -8.49 15.32
CA THR A 34 2.41 -7.16 15.38
C THR A 34 3.10 -6.27 14.36
N ARG A 35 2.33 -5.75 13.41
CA ARG A 35 2.82 -4.87 12.34
C ARG A 35 2.51 -3.42 12.65
N ASN A 36 3.33 -2.53 12.10
CA ASN A 36 3.12 -1.11 12.25
C ASN A 36 1.98 -0.62 11.35
N LEU A 37 1.03 0.08 11.94
CA LEU A 37 0.02 0.85 11.24
C LEU A 37 0.63 2.15 10.73
N PHE A 38 0.27 2.57 9.54
CA PHE A 38 0.65 3.88 8.99
C PHE A 38 -0.50 4.55 8.23
N GLY A 39 -0.47 5.85 8.16
CA GLY A 39 -1.36 6.69 7.37
C GLY A 39 -0.55 7.72 6.59
N ILE A 40 -1.20 8.76 6.06
CA ILE A 40 -0.53 9.79 5.27
C ILE A 40 0.56 10.52 6.08
N ASP A 41 0.35 10.74 7.37
CA ASP A 41 1.29 11.48 8.24
C ASP A 41 2.37 10.59 8.88
N GLY A 42 2.40 9.31 8.56
CA GLY A 42 3.39 8.37 9.10
C GLY A 42 2.80 7.27 9.96
N LEU A 43 3.57 6.79 10.93
CA LEU A 43 3.13 5.73 11.83
C LEU A 43 1.92 6.18 12.65
N MET A 44 0.99 5.25 12.86
CA MET A 44 -0.28 5.49 13.54
C MET A 44 -0.50 4.41 14.61
N GLY A 45 -0.96 4.81 15.78
CA GLY A 45 -1.40 3.87 16.81
C GLY A 45 -2.81 3.33 16.54
N ARG A 46 -3.11 2.12 17.03
CA ARG A 46 -4.44 1.49 16.87
C ARG A 46 -5.57 2.38 17.40
N TYR A 47 -5.39 3.03 18.52
CA TYR A 47 -6.42 3.90 19.08
C TYR A 47 -6.68 5.15 18.24
N ALA A 48 -5.67 5.69 17.57
CA ALA A 48 -5.84 6.77 16.61
C ALA A 48 -6.66 6.31 15.39
N ALA A 49 -6.38 5.10 14.88
CA ALA A 49 -7.17 4.49 13.82
C ALA A 49 -8.62 4.22 14.24
N TYR A 50 -8.85 3.80 15.48
CA TYR A 50 -10.21 3.61 16.00
C TYR A 50 -10.97 4.93 16.11
N ARG A 51 -10.33 6.00 16.60
CA ARG A 51 -10.95 7.34 16.63
C ARG A 51 -11.31 7.83 15.23
N MET A 52 -10.44 7.63 14.25
CA MET A 52 -10.71 7.94 12.85
C MET A 52 -12.01 7.27 12.37
N ILE A 53 -12.26 6.01 12.76
CA ILE A 53 -13.49 5.29 12.43
C ILE A 53 -14.68 5.88 13.19
N ASP A 54 -14.53 6.18 14.48
CA ASP A 54 -15.61 6.71 15.33
C ASP A 54 -16.04 8.12 14.90
N GLU A 55 -15.11 8.90 14.39
CA GLU A 55 -15.34 10.27 13.89
C GLU A 55 -15.81 10.32 12.44
N ALA A 56 -15.95 9.17 11.77
CA ALA A 56 -16.40 9.12 10.39
C ALA A 56 -17.82 9.67 10.23
N GLU A 57 -18.04 10.41 9.14
CA GLU A 57 -19.36 10.94 8.80
C GLU A 57 -20.39 9.80 8.67
N GLN A 58 -21.62 10.06 9.12
CA GLN A 58 -22.69 9.09 8.99
C GLN A 58 -22.91 8.73 7.51
N GLY A 59 -23.04 7.43 7.23
CA GLY A 59 -23.23 6.92 5.87
C GLY A 59 -21.92 6.61 5.14
N SER A 60 -20.76 6.85 5.77
CA SER A 60 -19.48 6.46 5.22
C SER A 60 -19.35 4.95 4.98
N PHE A 61 -18.56 4.61 3.99
CA PHE A 61 -18.17 3.23 3.68
C PHE A 61 -16.75 2.98 4.18
N PHE A 62 -16.55 1.90 4.90
CA PHE A 62 -15.21 1.47 5.33
C PHE A 62 -14.70 0.43 4.34
N TYR A 63 -13.89 0.87 3.37
CA TYR A 63 -13.29 0.00 2.37
C TYR A 63 -12.00 -0.63 2.87
N ARG A 64 -11.89 -1.94 2.69
CA ARG A 64 -10.66 -2.70 2.94
C ARG A 64 -10.05 -3.05 1.60
N PHE A 65 -8.97 -2.37 1.27
CA PHE A 65 -8.20 -2.63 0.05
C PHE A 65 -7.06 -3.61 0.32
N ALA A 66 -6.71 -4.37 -0.70
CA ALA A 66 -5.42 -5.04 -0.82
C ALA A 66 -4.77 -4.53 -2.11
N ILE A 67 -3.61 -3.89 -1.97
CA ILE A 67 -2.82 -3.33 -3.06
C ILE A 67 -1.54 -4.15 -3.17
N SER A 68 -1.34 -4.81 -4.30
CA SER A 68 -0.19 -5.68 -4.54
C SER A 68 0.42 -5.38 -5.91
N PRO A 69 1.66 -4.87 -5.97
CA PRO A 69 2.40 -4.81 -7.23
C PRO A 69 2.58 -6.20 -7.84
N ASP A 70 2.71 -6.26 -9.15
CA ASP A 70 2.97 -7.50 -9.85
C ASP A 70 4.38 -8.03 -9.52
N PRO A 71 4.50 -9.22 -8.91
CA PRO A 71 5.80 -9.76 -8.53
C PRO A 71 6.68 -10.15 -9.73
N LYS A 72 6.09 -10.30 -10.92
CA LYS A 72 6.82 -10.70 -12.15
C LYS A 72 7.28 -9.52 -12.98
N GLY A 73 6.56 -8.40 -12.95
CA GLY A 73 6.85 -7.25 -13.80
C GLY A 73 7.20 -5.97 -13.04
N GLU A 74 6.77 -5.85 -11.78
CA GLU A 74 6.89 -4.62 -11.00
C GLU A 74 7.79 -4.81 -9.77
N ASP A 75 7.40 -5.65 -8.82
CA ASP A 75 8.16 -5.90 -7.59
C ASP A 75 9.08 -7.13 -7.69
N THR A 76 9.77 -7.26 -8.82
CA THR A 76 10.60 -8.44 -9.17
C THR A 76 11.73 -8.71 -8.18
N LYS A 77 12.23 -7.69 -7.51
CA LYS A 77 13.31 -7.75 -6.52
C LYS A 77 12.82 -7.56 -5.09
N ARG A 78 11.50 -7.47 -4.88
CA ARG A 78 10.85 -7.23 -3.58
C ARG A 78 11.40 -5.98 -2.87
N ASP A 79 11.68 -4.94 -3.62
CA ASP A 79 12.38 -3.73 -3.15
C ASP A 79 11.61 -2.43 -3.42
N LEU A 80 10.38 -2.49 -3.94
CA LEU A 80 9.56 -1.31 -4.13
C LEU A 80 9.13 -0.70 -2.78
N PHE A 81 8.97 0.61 -2.74
CA PHE A 81 8.38 1.32 -1.61
C PHE A 81 6.86 1.22 -1.66
N LEU A 82 6.30 0.20 -1.04
CA LEU A 82 4.86 -0.07 -1.04
C LEU A 82 4.06 1.05 -0.41
N ARG A 83 4.63 1.74 0.57
CA ARG A 83 4.00 2.91 1.19
C ARG A 83 3.73 4.01 0.17
N GLU A 84 4.69 4.38 -0.66
CA GLU A 84 4.52 5.40 -1.68
C GLU A 84 3.46 5.00 -2.72
N ILE A 85 3.45 3.73 -3.14
CA ILE A 85 2.42 3.20 -4.03
C ILE A 85 1.03 3.34 -3.39
N THR A 86 0.93 3.04 -2.09
CA THR A 86 -0.32 3.18 -1.34
C THR A 86 -0.76 4.63 -1.25
N GLU A 87 0.13 5.55 -0.92
CA GLU A 87 -0.14 6.99 -0.82
C GLU A 87 -0.66 7.55 -2.14
N LYS A 88 0.01 7.25 -3.26
CA LYS A 88 -0.43 7.65 -4.61
C LYS A 88 -1.79 7.05 -4.99
N THR A 89 -2.02 5.79 -4.61
CA THR A 89 -3.31 5.12 -4.87
C THR A 89 -4.43 5.76 -4.06
N MET A 90 -4.20 6.09 -2.79
CA MET A 90 -5.19 6.79 -1.96
C MET A 90 -5.41 8.22 -2.42
N GLN A 91 -4.37 8.92 -2.90
CA GLN A 91 -4.50 10.24 -3.51
C GLN A 91 -5.43 10.21 -4.73
N SER A 92 -5.31 9.20 -5.59
CA SER A 92 -6.23 9.01 -6.73
C SER A 92 -7.69 8.86 -6.27
N LEU A 93 -7.92 8.22 -5.12
CA LEU A 93 -9.24 8.10 -4.53
C LEU A 93 -9.75 9.43 -3.96
N GLU A 94 -8.88 10.22 -3.33
CA GLU A 94 -9.19 11.57 -2.87
C GLU A 94 -9.58 12.49 -4.04
N ASP A 95 -8.84 12.43 -5.15
CA ASP A 95 -9.13 13.19 -6.36
C ASP A 95 -10.51 12.84 -6.94
N ARG A 96 -10.88 11.56 -6.86
CA ARG A 96 -12.21 11.07 -7.28
C ARG A 96 -13.34 11.69 -6.45
N PHE A 97 -13.16 11.81 -5.12
CA PHE A 97 -14.17 12.38 -4.22
C PHE A 97 -13.99 13.87 -3.96
N LYS A 98 -12.92 14.47 -4.49
CA LYS A 98 -12.57 15.90 -4.33
C LYS A 98 -12.51 16.33 -2.85
N LYS A 99 -12.05 15.44 -2.00
CA LYS A 99 -11.82 15.70 -0.58
C LYS A 99 -10.76 14.77 -0.01
N PRO A 100 -10.03 15.20 1.03
CA PRO A 100 -9.11 14.34 1.76
C PRO A 100 -9.86 13.14 2.35
N LEU A 101 -9.25 11.97 2.29
CA LEU A 101 -9.77 10.75 2.89
C LEU A 101 -8.88 10.34 4.06
N GLN A 102 -9.51 9.84 5.10
CA GLN A 102 -8.80 9.20 6.19
C GLN A 102 -8.61 7.72 5.90
N TRP A 103 -7.40 7.24 6.08
CA TRP A 103 -7.06 5.84 5.89
C TRP A 103 -5.90 5.40 6.78
N VAL A 104 -5.86 4.11 7.05
CA VAL A 104 -4.79 3.45 7.77
C VAL A 104 -4.40 2.18 7.01
N ALA A 105 -3.10 1.87 7.00
CA ALA A 105 -2.57 0.76 6.23
C ALA A 105 -1.54 -0.05 7.00
N VAL A 106 -1.33 -1.28 6.54
CA VAL A 106 -0.31 -2.22 7.04
C VAL A 106 0.34 -2.91 5.86
N GLU A 107 1.66 -2.94 5.83
CA GLU A 107 2.44 -3.71 4.87
C GLU A 107 2.56 -5.17 5.31
N HIS A 108 2.30 -6.09 4.38
CA HIS A 108 2.46 -7.53 4.55
C HIS A 108 3.47 -8.06 3.54
N ASP A 109 4.60 -8.53 4.02
CA ASP A 109 5.67 -9.13 3.20
C ASP A 109 6.01 -10.56 3.58
N ASP A 110 5.37 -11.10 4.61
CA ASP A 110 5.71 -12.33 5.30
C ASP A 110 4.86 -13.55 4.92
N HIS A 111 3.70 -13.37 4.32
CA HIS A 111 2.71 -14.43 4.13
C HIS A 111 2.48 -14.90 2.71
N ALA A 112 2.56 -13.97 1.76
CA ALA A 112 2.21 -14.23 0.39
C ALA A 112 3.47 -14.35 -0.47
N PRO A 113 3.42 -15.07 -1.59
CA PRO A 113 4.50 -15.07 -2.57
C PRO A 113 4.80 -13.65 -3.09
N HIS A 114 3.90 -12.70 -2.86
CA HIS A 114 4.03 -11.29 -3.24
C HIS A 114 3.69 -10.38 -2.06
N ARG A 115 4.43 -9.29 -1.97
CA ARG A 115 4.22 -8.23 -1.00
C ARG A 115 2.93 -7.48 -1.32
N HIS A 116 2.23 -7.04 -0.30
CA HIS A 116 1.01 -6.26 -0.46
C HIS A 116 0.75 -5.37 0.75
N VAL A 117 -0.09 -4.38 0.54
CA VAL A 117 -0.56 -3.48 1.60
C VAL A 117 -2.05 -3.67 1.77
N HIS A 118 -2.48 -3.87 3.01
CA HIS A 118 -3.88 -3.74 3.38
C HIS A 118 -4.16 -2.31 3.83
N VAL A 119 -5.22 -1.72 3.30
CA VAL A 119 -5.65 -0.37 3.63
C VAL A 119 -7.10 -0.43 4.12
N LEU A 120 -7.39 0.24 5.23
CA LEU A 120 -8.74 0.60 5.61
C LEU A 120 -8.93 2.09 5.32
N ALA A 121 -9.82 2.43 4.41
CA ALA A 121 -10.13 3.81 4.04
C ALA A 121 -11.60 4.15 4.32
N ILE A 122 -11.83 5.37 4.80
CA ILE A 122 -13.17 5.92 5.03
C ILE A 122 -13.57 6.67 3.78
N VAL A 123 -14.57 6.15 3.07
CA VAL A 123 -14.98 6.62 1.75
C VAL A 123 -16.42 7.14 1.81
N PRO A 124 -16.71 8.34 1.27
CA PRO A 124 -18.05 8.96 1.40
C PRO A 124 -19.12 8.28 0.54
N GLY A 125 -18.74 7.41 -0.38
CA GLY A 125 -19.68 6.77 -1.30
C GLY A 125 -19.22 5.42 -1.78
N ARG A 126 -20.12 4.74 -2.50
CA ARG A 126 -19.82 3.44 -3.10
C ARG A 126 -18.93 3.61 -4.33
N LEU A 127 -17.87 2.79 -4.39
CA LEU A 127 -16.98 2.74 -5.54
C LEU A 127 -17.63 2.01 -6.72
N GLN A 128 -17.33 2.48 -7.91
CA GLN A 128 -17.78 1.94 -9.19
C GLN A 128 -16.61 1.20 -9.89
N VAL A 129 -16.92 0.49 -10.95
CA VAL A 129 -15.91 -0.25 -11.73
C VAL A 129 -14.78 0.67 -12.22
N GLN A 130 -15.12 1.88 -12.66
CA GLN A 130 -14.16 2.88 -13.13
C GLN A 130 -13.19 3.33 -12.03
N ASP A 131 -13.67 3.43 -10.78
CA ASP A 131 -12.83 3.79 -9.64
C ASP A 131 -11.75 2.72 -9.42
N PHE A 132 -12.12 1.44 -9.49
CA PHE A 132 -11.15 0.33 -9.39
C PHE A 132 -10.17 0.28 -10.55
N GLN A 133 -10.59 0.67 -11.75
CA GLN A 133 -9.69 0.78 -12.90
C GLN A 133 -8.66 1.88 -12.68
N ALA A 134 -9.10 3.06 -12.23
CA ALA A 134 -8.21 4.17 -11.89
C ALA A 134 -7.21 3.82 -10.78
N LEU A 135 -7.67 3.19 -9.70
CA LEU A 135 -6.81 2.76 -8.61
C LEU A 135 -5.73 1.75 -9.06
N ARG A 136 -6.11 0.77 -9.89
CA ARG A 136 -5.15 -0.19 -10.47
C ARG A 136 -4.15 0.48 -11.38
N GLN A 137 -4.60 1.42 -12.20
CA GLN A 137 -3.73 2.17 -13.08
C GLN A 137 -2.71 2.98 -12.28
N THR A 138 -3.15 3.75 -11.28
CA THR A 138 -2.27 4.54 -10.42
C THR A 138 -1.25 3.67 -9.69
N ALA A 139 -1.70 2.56 -9.10
CA ALA A 139 -0.80 1.63 -8.41
C ALA A 139 0.25 1.02 -9.37
N THR A 140 -0.17 0.65 -10.59
CA THR A 140 0.72 0.12 -11.63
C THR A 140 1.74 1.15 -12.10
N GLU A 141 1.29 2.36 -12.41
CA GLU A 141 2.17 3.45 -12.87
C GLU A 141 3.22 3.79 -11.80
N SER A 142 2.81 3.91 -10.54
CA SER A 142 3.73 4.15 -9.43
C SER A 142 4.76 3.02 -9.26
N ALA A 143 4.33 1.76 -9.35
CA ALA A 143 5.22 0.61 -9.25
C ALA A 143 6.22 0.54 -10.42
N VAL A 144 5.75 0.78 -11.65
CA VAL A 144 6.59 0.79 -12.86
C VAL A 144 7.60 1.94 -12.82
N GLU A 145 7.18 3.13 -12.39
CA GLU A 145 8.06 4.28 -12.22
C GLU A 145 9.19 3.98 -11.23
N GLN A 146 8.85 3.46 -10.06
CA GLN A 146 9.84 3.04 -9.06
C GLN A 146 10.79 1.97 -9.61
N ARG A 147 10.27 0.96 -10.32
CA ARG A 147 11.10 -0.09 -10.91
C ARG A 147 12.12 0.48 -11.89
N LYS A 148 11.67 1.32 -12.81
CA LYS A 148 12.55 1.98 -13.78
C LYS A 148 13.65 2.82 -13.10
N HIS A 149 13.27 3.59 -12.09
CA HIS A 149 14.23 4.42 -11.35
C HIS A 149 15.28 3.58 -10.62
N ARG A 150 14.87 2.49 -9.97
CA ARG A 150 15.80 1.58 -9.28
C ARG A 150 16.74 0.85 -10.24
N ASP A 151 16.23 0.39 -11.38
CA ASP A 151 17.05 -0.28 -12.38
C ASP A 151 18.08 0.69 -12.99
N LEU A 152 17.71 1.95 -13.21
CA LEU A 152 18.63 3.00 -13.67
C LEU A 152 19.74 3.27 -12.64
N ILE A 153 19.40 3.40 -11.36
CA ILE A 153 20.39 3.61 -10.29
C ILE A 153 21.36 2.42 -10.23
N GLN A 154 20.87 1.19 -10.30
CA GLN A 154 21.71 -0.01 -10.26
C GLN A 154 22.67 -0.06 -11.45
N GLU A 155 22.21 0.29 -12.64
CA GLU A 155 23.06 0.35 -13.83
C GLU A 155 24.16 1.40 -13.69
N GLN A 156 23.83 2.60 -13.18
CA GLN A 156 24.81 3.65 -12.92
C GLN A 156 25.85 3.23 -11.88
N MET A 157 25.44 2.53 -10.82
CA MET A 157 26.34 2.02 -9.79
C MET A 157 27.27 0.94 -10.36
N ARG A 158 26.76 0.05 -11.20
CA ARG A 158 27.56 -0.98 -11.88
C ARG A 158 28.62 -0.35 -12.76
N THR A 159 28.26 0.60 -13.62
CA THR A 159 29.18 1.29 -14.53
C THR A 159 30.30 2.02 -13.77
N LYS A 160 29.95 2.76 -12.72
CA LYS A 160 30.97 3.44 -11.87
C LYS A 160 31.90 2.46 -11.16
N GLY A 161 31.39 1.33 -10.71
CA GLY A 161 32.19 0.27 -10.11
C GLY A 161 33.19 -0.35 -11.09
N GLU A 162 32.78 -0.59 -12.33
CA GLU A 162 33.62 -1.10 -13.39
C GLU A 162 34.71 -0.09 -13.78
N GLU A 163 34.39 1.19 -13.90
CA GLU A 163 35.35 2.28 -14.16
C GLU A 163 36.41 2.39 -13.04
N ALA A 164 35.99 2.38 -11.78
CA ALA A 164 36.89 2.43 -10.63
C ALA A 164 37.84 1.22 -10.58
N GLN A 165 37.35 0.02 -10.94
CA GLN A 165 38.16 -1.18 -10.98
C GLN A 165 39.21 -1.14 -12.11
N TRP A 166 38.88 -0.52 -13.24
CA TRP A 166 39.80 -0.29 -14.36
C TRP A 166 40.93 0.66 -14.00
N GLU A 167 40.63 1.75 -13.27
CA GLU A 167 41.62 2.72 -12.79
C GLU A 167 42.63 2.09 -11.82
N LEU A 168 42.18 1.17 -10.96
CA LEU A 168 43.04 0.48 -9.99
C LEU A 168 43.98 -0.57 -10.64
N GLN A 169 43.71 -0.99 -11.88
CA GLN A 169 44.50 -2.00 -12.60
C GLN A 169 45.51 -1.38 -13.57
N ARG A 170 45.57 -0.05 -13.67
CA ARG A 170 46.57 0.71 -14.48
C ARG A 170 47.79 1.07 -13.66
#